data_bf8ca659d8c303732c577a82c73d0cc5
#
_entry.id   bf8ca659d8c303732c577a82c73d0cc5
#
_cell.length_a   1.000
_cell.length_b   1.000
_cell.length_c   1.000
_cell.angle_alpha   90.00
_cell.angle_beta   90.00
_cell.angle_gamma   90.00
#
_symmetry.space_group_name_H-M   'P 1'
#
loop_
_entity.id
_entity.type
_entity.pdbx_description
1 polymer ?
#
loop_
_entity_poly.entity_id
_entity_poly.type
_entity_poly.pdbx_seq_one_letter_code
_entity_poly.pdbx_strand_id
1 'polypeptide(L)'
;MMEQMKPMDIEKRSFAIITELLGERTLDPENELVIKRVIHTTADFDYVDNLAFSDHAVEKGIAALRAGCDIVTDTQMAKAGINKTILASLGGEVHCFMSDADVAAEAKERGVTRAFVSMERAAALEKPCIFAIGNAPTALFSLEALMEAGKLHPALIIGVPVGFVNVVESKERIIEAAAAPYIVARGRKGGSNVAAAICNAMLYQIRR
;
A
#
# COMPACT_ATOMS: atom_id res chain seq x y z
N MET A 1 -24.06 -27.50 13.77
CA MET A 1 -24.59 -26.12 13.91
C MET A 1 -23.43 -25.17 13.68
N MET A 2 -23.57 -24.21 12.76
CA MET A 2 -22.58 -23.13 12.59
C MET A 2 -22.62 -22.25 13.85
N GLU A 3 -21.48 -22.13 14.54
CA GLU A 3 -21.35 -21.23 15.68
C GLU A 3 -21.41 -19.78 15.16
N GLN A 4 -22.38 -18.98 15.59
CA GLN A 4 -22.48 -17.59 15.22
C GLN A 4 -21.42 -16.77 15.98
N MET A 5 -20.26 -16.59 15.37
CA MET A 5 -19.17 -15.78 15.92
C MET A 5 -19.37 -14.29 15.57
N LYS A 6 -19.02 -13.39 16.48
CA LYS A 6 -18.98 -11.95 16.20
C LYS A 6 -17.86 -11.63 15.19
N PRO A 7 -18.01 -10.60 14.32
CA PRO A 7 -17.00 -10.27 13.31
C PRO A 7 -15.57 -10.11 13.87
N MET A 8 -15.41 -9.48 15.02
CA MET A 8 -14.10 -9.32 15.67
C MET A 8 -13.49 -10.64 16.15
N ASP A 9 -14.33 -11.62 16.53
CA ASP A 9 -13.86 -12.93 16.98
C ASP A 9 -13.44 -13.78 15.79
N ILE A 10 -14.09 -13.63 14.63
CA ILE A 10 -13.71 -14.26 13.37
C ILE A 10 -12.30 -13.80 12.94
N GLU A 11 -12.03 -12.51 13.01
CA GLU A 11 -10.70 -11.97 12.65
C GLU A 11 -9.61 -12.46 13.59
N LYS A 12 -9.84 -12.41 14.92
CA LYS A 12 -8.92 -12.94 15.92
C LYS A 12 -8.64 -14.43 15.70
N ARG A 13 -9.69 -15.21 15.41
CA ARG A 13 -9.55 -16.63 15.10
C ARG A 13 -8.74 -16.87 13.82
N SER A 14 -8.97 -16.06 12.78
CA SER A 14 -8.18 -16.14 11.54
C SER A 14 -6.69 -15.86 11.80
N PHE A 15 -6.36 -14.84 12.60
CA PHE A 15 -4.97 -14.54 12.95
C PHE A 15 -4.32 -15.63 13.82
N ALA A 16 -5.09 -16.25 14.70
CA ALA A 16 -4.61 -17.40 15.47
C ALA A 16 -4.28 -18.59 14.56
N ILE A 17 -5.16 -18.90 13.59
CA ILE A 17 -4.93 -19.94 12.58
C ILE A 17 -3.70 -19.63 11.73
N ILE A 18 -3.55 -18.37 11.25
CA ILE A 18 -2.37 -17.94 10.49
C ILE A 18 -1.09 -18.17 11.32
N THR A 19 -1.11 -17.80 12.62
CA THR A 19 0.03 -18.03 13.52
C THR A 19 0.36 -19.51 13.67
N GLU A 20 -0.66 -20.35 13.82
CA GLU A 20 -0.48 -21.82 13.90
C GLU A 20 0.12 -22.39 12.60
N LEU A 21 -0.37 -21.93 11.43
CA LEU A 21 0.11 -22.38 10.12
C LEU A 21 1.52 -21.86 9.78
N LEU A 22 1.94 -20.73 10.36
CA LEU A 22 3.33 -20.25 10.27
C LEU A 22 4.33 -21.20 10.96
N GLY A 23 3.89 -21.97 11.96
CA GLY A 23 4.71 -22.93 12.67
C GLY A 23 5.90 -22.27 13.37
N GLU A 24 7.12 -22.72 13.06
CA GLU A 24 8.37 -22.20 13.65
C GLU A 24 8.87 -20.90 12.99
N ARG A 25 8.21 -20.40 11.95
CA ARG A 25 8.60 -19.15 11.29
C ARG A 25 8.39 -17.96 12.21
N THR A 26 9.48 -17.28 12.55
CA THR A 26 9.46 -16.06 13.35
C THR A 26 9.34 -14.86 12.42
N LEU A 27 8.32 -14.05 12.63
CA LEU A 27 8.14 -12.76 11.94
C LEU A 27 8.81 -11.65 12.76
N ASP A 28 9.34 -10.65 12.06
CA ASP A 28 9.79 -9.42 12.71
C ASP A 28 8.60 -8.74 13.42
N PRO A 29 8.68 -8.48 14.73
CA PRO A 29 7.59 -7.91 15.51
C PRO A 29 7.07 -6.57 14.97
N GLU A 30 7.93 -5.75 14.33
CA GLU A 30 7.50 -4.48 13.72
C GLU A 30 6.57 -4.70 12.53
N ASN A 31 6.76 -5.80 11.77
CA ASN A 31 6.11 -6.06 10.50
C ASN A 31 5.01 -7.13 10.60
N GLU A 32 4.97 -7.88 11.70
CA GLU A 32 4.12 -9.06 11.89
C GLU A 32 2.65 -8.80 11.57
N LEU A 33 2.07 -7.71 12.10
CA LEU A 33 0.65 -7.40 11.91
C LEU A 33 0.32 -7.06 10.44
N VAL A 34 1.25 -6.43 9.73
CA VAL A 34 1.10 -6.14 8.30
C VAL A 34 1.16 -7.44 7.50
N ILE A 35 2.16 -8.30 7.76
CA ILE A 35 2.33 -9.59 7.08
C ILE A 35 1.09 -10.46 7.31
N LYS A 36 0.65 -10.63 8.55
CA LYS A 36 -0.54 -11.43 8.88
C LYS A 36 -1.82 -10.88 8.24
N ARG A 37 -1.96 -9.55 8.13
CA ARG A 37 -3.09 -8.92 7.43
C ARG A 37 -3.08 -9.23 5.94
N VAL A 38 -1.93 -9.20 5.29
CA VAL A 38 -1.78 -9.56 3.88
C VAL A 38 -2.12 -11.03 3.67
N ILE A 39 -1.59 -11.94 4.51
CA ILE A 39 -1.95 -13.37 4.47
C ILE A 39 -3.45 -13.57 4.68
N HIS A 40 -4.06 -12.88 5.66
CA HIS A 40 -5.51 -12.96 5.90
C HIS A 40 -6.33 -12.55 4.68
N THR A 41 -5.87 -11.54 3.92
CA THR A 41 -6.57 -11.03 2.73
C THR A 41 -6.41 -11.93 1.52
N THR A 42 -5.28 -12.64 1.41
CA THR A 42 -4.90 -13.39 0.20
C THR A 42 -4.93 -14.89 0.36
N ALA A 43 -4.93 -15.40 1.60
CA ALA A 43 -4.67 -16.79 1.97
C ALA A 43 -3.32 -17.33 1.42
N ASP A 44 -2.34 -16.45 1.17
CA ASP A 44 -1.07 -16.75 0.52
C ASP A 44 0.10 -16.50 1.48
N PHE A 45 0.79 -17.56 1.88
CA PHE A 45 1.90 -17.51 2.82
C PHE A 45 3.23 -17.09 2.19
N ASP A 46 3.34 -17.03 0.86
CA ASP A 46 4.55 -16.52 0.18
C ASP A 46 4.85 -15.05 0.55
N TYR A 47 3.85 -14.32 1.03
CA TYR A 47 4.05 -12.94 1.50
C TYR A 47 4.94 -12.83 2.74
N VAL A 48 5.18 -13.92 3.46
CA VAL A 48 6.18 -13.96 4.55
C VAL A 48 7.58 -13.68 4.02
N ASP A 49 7.90 -14.25 2.86
CA ASP A 49 9.23 -14.18 2.27
C ASP A 49 9.34 -13.04 1.24
N ASN A 50 8.21 -12.64 0.65
CA ASN A 50 8.18 -11.70 -0.46
C ASN A 50 7.92 -10.24 -0.06
N LEU A 51 7.43 -9.96 1.15
CA LEU A 51 7.29 -8.61 1.62
C LEU A 51 8.65 -8.07 2.10
N ALA A 52 9.12 -7.03 1.43
CA ALA A 52 10.30 -6.28 1.80
C ALA A 52 9.92 -4.96 2.46
N PHE A 53 10.57 -4.64 3.56
CA PHE A 53 10.35 -3.44 4.34
C PHE A 53 11.64 -2.64 4.43
N SER A 54 11.59 -1.33 4.28
CA SER A 54 12.70 -0.47 4.69
C SER A 54 12.72 -0.34 6.22
N ASP A 55 13.82 0.14 6.77
CA ASP A 55 13.99 0.32 8.22
C ASP A 55 12.84 1.13 8.82
N HIS A 56 12.15 0.52 9.80
CA HIS A 56 11.02 1.11 10.50
C HIS A 56 9.87 1.58 9.60
N ALA A 57 9.63 0.90 8.46
CA ALA A 57 8.62 1.30 7.48
C ALA A 57 7.21 1.39 8.07
N VAL A 58 6.81 0.39 8.87
CA VAL A 58 5.48 0.34 9.49
C VAL A 58 5.34 1.44 10.54
N GLU A 59 6.35 1.65 11.38
CA GLU A 59 6.37 2.70 12.40
C GLU A 59 6.25 4.10 11.76
N LYS A 60 7.05 4.36 10.70
CA LYS A 60 7.01 5.61 9.93
C LYS A 60 5.65 5.84 9.27
N GLY A 61 5.06 4.79 8.69
CA GLY A 61 3.71 4.84 8.13
C GLY A 61 2.65 5.17 9.18
N ILE A 62 2.70 4.53 10.34
CA ILE A 62 1.80 4.81 11.47
C ILE A 62 1.98 6.25 11.97
N ALA A 63 3.21 6.73 12.10
CA ALA A 63 3.50 8.10 12.51
C ALA A 63 2.93 9.13 11.51
N ALA A 64 3.08 8.89 10.19
CA ALA A 64 2.51 9.72 9.14
C ALA A 64 0.98 9.74 9.20
N LEU A 65 0.33 8.59 9.38
CA LEU A 65 -1.12 8.50 9.54
C LEU A 65 -1.62 9.28 10.76
N ARG A 66 -0.93 9.17 11.90
CA ARG A 66 -1.26 9.94 13.11
C ARG A 66 -1.09 11.45 12.92
N ALA A 67 -0.17 11.85 12.06
CA ALA A 67 0.05 13.25 11.69
C ALA A 67 -0.98 13.78 10.66
N GLY A 68 -1.92 12.94 10.22
CA GLY A 68 -3.00 13.35 9.31
C GLY A 68 -2.59 13.34 7.83
N CYS A 69 -1.62 12.50 7.44
CA CYS A 69 -1.24 12.34 6.04
C CYS A 69 -2.40 11.77 5.20
N ASP A 70 -2.38 12.09 3.92
CA ASP A 70 -3.31 11.51 2.95
C ASP A 70 -2.77 10.18 2.38
N ILE A 71 -3.65 9.38 1.77
CA ILE A 71 -3.29 8.17 1.04
C ILE A 71 -3.65 8.36 -0.43
N VAL A 72 -2.69 8.11 -1.32
CA VAL A 72 -2.91 8.12 -2.78
C VAL A 72 -2.88 6.70 -3.30
N THR A 73 -3.88 6.32 -4.10
CA THR A 73 -3.97 4.99 -4.70
C THR A 73 -4.00 5.08 -6.23
N ASP A 74 -3.50 4.03 -6.88
CA ASP A 74 -3.54 3.88 -8.34
C ASP A 74 -4.79 3.17 -8.85
N THR A 75 -5.72 2.79 -7.97
CA THR A 75 -7.01 2.16 -8.34
C THR A 75 -8.14 2.59 -7.44
N GLN A 76 -9.34 2.70 -8.01
CA GLN A 76 -10.56 2.92 -7.23
C GLN A 76 -10.87 1.74 -6.28
N MET A 77 -10.44 0.53 -6.65
CA MET A 77 -10.59 -0.66 -5.80
C MET A 77 -9.78 -0.52 -4.50
N ALA A 78 -8.52 -0.12 -4.57
CA ALA A 78 -7.70 0.14 -3.38
C ALA A 78 -8.31 1.28 -2.54
N LYS A 79 -8.69 2.40 -3.18
CA LYS A 79 -9.40 3.51 -2.52
C LYS A 79 -10.67 3.02 -1.80
N ALA A 80 -11.46 2.14 -2.42
CA ALA A 80 -12.67 1.58 -1.81
C ALA A 80 -12.37 0.68 -0.61
N GLY A 81 -11.27 -0.08 -0.66
CA GLY A 81 -10.88 -1.04 0.38
C GLY A 81 -10.27 -0.43 1.65
N ILE A 82 -9.77 0.80 1.58
CA ILE A 82 -9.15 1.50 2.73
C ILE A 82 -10.24 2.00 3.68
N ASN A 83 -10.02 1.87 4.99
CA ASN A 83 -10.93 2.35 6.03
C ASN A 83 -10.88 3.88 6.15
N LYS A 84 -11.74 4.53 5.36
CA LYS A 84 -11.85 6.01 5.29
C LYS A 84 -12.33 6.63 6.61
N THR A 85 -13.13 5.91 7.38
CA THR A 85 -13.65 6.42 8.67
C THR A 85 -12.52 6.62 9.66
N ILE A 86 -11.63 5.64 9.80
CA ILE A 86 -10.46 5.77 10.68
C ILE A 86 -9.52 6.84 10.12
N LEU A 87 -9.19 6.80 8.83
CA LEU A 87 -8.29 7.78 8.23
C LEU A 87 -8.79 9.22 8.40
N ALA A 88 -10.08 9.47 8.13
CA ALA A 88 -10.69 10.79 8.33
C ALA A 88 -10.66 11.24 9.80
N SER A 89 -10.78 10.31 10.76
CA SER A 89 -10.67 10.66 12.18
C SER A 89 -9.27 11.09 12.60
N LEU A 90 -8.26 10.82 11.77
CA LEU A 90 -6.88 11.27 11.93
C LEU A 90 -6.58 12.52 11.09
N GLY A 91 -7.54 13.02 10.32
CA GLY A 91 -7.40 14.20 9.46
C GLY A 91 -6.91 13.91 8.04
N GLY A 92 -6.75 12.64 7.65
CA GLY A 92 -6.33 12.23 6.32
C GLY A 92 -7.50 11.91 5.37
N GLU A 93 -7.22 11.88 4.07
CA GLU A 93 -8.15 11.53 3.01
C GLU A 93 -7.52 10.52 2.04
N VAL A 94 -8.35 9.74 1.31
CA VAL A 94 -7.87 8.83 0.25
C VAL A 94 -8.15 9.45 -1.12
N HIS A 95 -7.09 9.63 -1.91
CA HIS A 95 -7.14 10.13 -3.28
C HIS A 95 -6.93 9.01 -4.31
N CYS A 96 -7.60 9.12 -5.46
CA CYS A 96 -7.36 8.30 -6.64
C CYS A 96 -7.78 9.09 -7.88
N PHE A 97 -6.83 9.56 -8.64
CA PHE A 97 -7.03 10.42 -9.82
C PHE A 97 -7.28 9.64 -11.12
N MET A 98 -7.26 8.30 -11.06
CA MET A 98 -7.34 7.42 -12.25
C MET A 98 -8.63 7.56 -13.07
N SER A 99 -9.71 8.05 -12.47
CA SER A 99 -11.01 8.24 -13.14
C SER A 99 -11.26 9.68 -13.58
N ASP A 100 -10.33 10.61 -13.30
CA ASP A 100 -10.48 12.03 -13.61
C ASP A 100 -10.34 12.25 -15.12
N ALA A 101 -11.28 12.99 -15.70
CA ALA A 101 -11.36 13.18 -17.15
C ALA A 101 -10.15 13.96 -17.69
N ASP A 102 -9.64 14.92 -16.95
CA ASP A 102 -8.47 15.71 -17.29
C ASP A 102 -7.17 14.88 -17.23
N VAL A 103 -7.04 13.98 -16.24
CA VAL A 103 -5.94 13.00 -16.19
C VAL A 103 -5.95 12.08 -17.40
N ALA A 104 -7.14 11.63 -17.81
CA ALA A 104 -7.28 10.79 -19.01
C ALA A 104 -6.92 11.55 -20.30
N ALA A 105 -7.31 12.82 -20.41
CA ALA A 105 -7.01 13.67 -21.55
C ALA A 105 -5.49 13.94 -21.65
N GLU A 106 -4.87 14.36 -20.54
CA GLU A 106 -3.45 14.64 -20.46
C GLU A 106 -2.60 13.41 -20.76
N ALA A 107 -2.96 12.24 -20.20
CA ALA A 107 -2.27 10.99 -20.47
C ALA A 107 -2.28 10.63 -21.95
N LYS A 108 -3.42 10.83 -22.64
CA LYS A 108 -3.58 10.62 -24.07
C LYS A 108 -2.73 11.58 -24.89
N GLU A 109 -2.74 12.87 -24.55
CA GLU A 109 -1.97 13.90 -25.23
C GLU A 109 -0.46 13.65 -25.15
N ARG A 110 0.02 13.29 -23.94
CA ARG A 110 1.44 13.04 -23.66
C ARG A 110 1.92 11.65 -24.05
N GLY A 111 1.04 10.73 -24.46
CA GLY A 111 1.38 9.35 -24.78
C GLY A 111 1.89 8.52 -23.59
N VAL A 112 1.44 8.85 -22.37
CA VAL A 112 1.79 8.17 -21.11
C VAL A 112 0.57 7.51 -20.48
N THR A 113 0.76 6.71 -19.42
CA THR A 113 -0.36 6.08 -18.73
C THR A 113 -1.06 7.06 -17.78
N ARG A 114 -2.36 6.85 -17.55
CA ARG A 114 -3.11 7.61 -16.54
C ARG A 114 -2.49 7.49 -15.14
N ALA A 115 -1.91 6.33 -14.82
CA ALA A 115 -1.24 6.13 -13.55
C ALA A 115 -0.02 7.04 -13.39
N PHE A 116 0.74 7.24 -14.47
CA PHE A 116 1.87 8.18 -14.49
C PHE A 116 1.41 9.61 -14.16
N VAL A 117 0.44 10.14 -14.90
CA VAL A 117 -0.13 11.49 -14.69
C VAL A 117 -0.77 11.62 -13.29
N SER A 118 -1.42 10.55 -12.81
CA SER A 118 -2.02 10.54 -11.46
C SER A 118 -0.98 10.77 -10.35
N MET A 119 0.23 10.22 -10.49
CA MET A 119 1.30 10.44 -9.50
C MET A 119 1.87 11.87 -9.58
N GLU A 120 1.99 12.43 -10.78
CA GLU A 120 2.37 13.85 -10.94
C GLU A 120 1.32 14.79 -10.32
N ARG A 121 0.03 14.48 -10.49
CA ARG A 121 -1.06 15.20 -9.82
C ARG A 121 -0.98 15.10 -8.30
N ALA A 122 -0.69 13.90 -7.80
CA ALA A 122 -0.54 13.66 -6.38
C ALA A 122 0.65 14.41 -5.76
N ALA A 123 1.71 14.64 -6.54
CA ALA A 123 2.87 15.42 -6.09
C ALA A 123 2.54 16.92 -5.84
N ALA A 124 1.40 17.40 -6.32
CA ALA A 124 0.92 18.77 -6.08
C ALA A 124 0.03 18.89 -4.81
N LEU A 125 -0.24 17.79 -4.11
CA LEU A 125 -0.96 17.83 -2.83
C LEU A 125 -0.08 18.48 -1.75
N GLU A 126 -0.69 19.33 -0.93
CA GLU A 126 0.01 20.06 0.13
C GLU A 126 0.40 19.18 1.31
N LYS A 127 -0.40 18.14 1.58
CA LYS A 127 -0.15 17.21 2.68
C LYS A 127 0.84 16.12 2.31
N PRO A 128 1.64 15.64 3.28
CA PRO A 128 2.41 14.42 3.08
C PRO A 128 1.50 13.25 2.69
N CYS A 129 1.97 12.39 1.80
CA CYS A 129 1.18 11.27 1.29
C CYS A 129 1.86 9.92 1.49
N ILE A 130 1.06 8.91 1.79
CA ILE A 130 1.38 7.50 1.61
C ILE A 130 0.88 7.09 0.22
N PHE A 131 1.75 6.51 -0.61
CA PHE A 131 1.38 6.03 -1.94
C PHE A 131 1.14 4.52 -1.90
N ALA A 132 -0.10 4.10 -2.13
CA ALA A 132 -0.53 2.69 -2.10
C ALA A 132 -0.81 2.19 -3.52
N ILE A 133 0.23 1.65 -4.16
CA ILE A 133 0.25 1.23 -5.57
C ILE A 133 0.01 -0.27 -5.65
N GLY A 134 -1.17 -0.67 -6.14
CA GLY A 134 -1.62 -2.06 -6.20
C GLY A 134 -1.77 -2.64 -7.61
N ASN A 135 -1.64 -1.82 -8.67
CA ASN A 135 -1.89 -2.28 -10.02
C ASN A 135 -0.85 -1.80 -11.05
N ALA A 136 -0.48 -0.52 -11.06
CA ALA A 136 0.26 0.07 -12.16
C ALA A 136 1.77 0.21 -11.88
N PRO A 137 2.66 -0.57 -12.52
CA PRO A 137 4.10 -0.39 -12.43
C PRO A 137 4.55 1.02 -12.84
N THR A 138 3.84 1.62 -13.80
CA THR A 138 4.12 2.99 -14.27
C THR A 138 3.88 4.06 -13.22
N ALA A 139 3.06 3.78 -12.20
CA ALA A 139 2.95 4.66 -11.04
C ALA A 139 4.25 4.64 -10.21
N LEU A 140 4.86 3.47 -10.00
CA LEU A 140 6.14 3.37 -9.27
C LEU A 140 7.28 4.07 -10.02
N PHE A 141 7.37 3.92 -11.34
CA PHE A 141 8.36 4.65 -12.14
C PHE A 141 8.15 6.17 -12.08
N SER A 142 6.88 6.63 -12.07
CA SER A 142 6.59 8.06 -11.91
C SER A 142 7.00 8.57 -10.53
N LEU A 143 6.72 7.82 -9.46
CA LEU A 143 7.15 8.18 -8.10
C LEU A 143 8.68 8.27 -8.00
N GLU A 144 9.40 7.29 -8.56
CA GLU A 144 10.86 7.29 -8.59
C GLU A 144 11.38 8.55 -9.28
N ALA A 145 10.93 8.85 -10.50
CA ALA A 145 11.35 10.02 -11.26
C ALA A 145 11.05 11.34 -10.53
N LEU A 146 9.90 11.44 -9.84
CA LEU A 146 9.53 12.61 -9.05
C LEU A 146 10.41 12.78 -7.81
N MET A 147 10.79 11.67 -7.16
CA MET A 147 11.73 11.70 -6.02
C MET A 147 13.14 12.11 -6.47
N GLU A 148 13.65 11.52 -7.55
CA GLU A 148 14.95 11.88 -8.15
C GLU A 148 15.02 13.36 -8.54
N ALA A 149 13.90 13.91 -9.05
CA ALA A 149 13.79 15.32 -9.39
C ALA A 149 13.61 16.24 -8.16
N GLY A 150 13.54 15.69 -6.93
CA GLY A 150 13.28 16.45 -5.70
C GLY A 150 11.88 17.08 -5.65
N LYS A 151 10.92 16.59 -6.45
CA LYS A 151 9.55 17.11 -6.54
C LYS A 151 8.57 16.40 -5.62
N LEU A 152 8.95 15.27 -5.05
CA LEU A 152 8.09 14.47 -4.20
C LEU A 152 8.89 13.83 -3.07
N HIS A 153 8.31 13.86 -1.86
CA HIS A 153 8.85 13.21 -0.66
C HIS A 153 7.75 12.36 -0.01
N PRO A 154 7.56 11.10 -0.47
CA PRO A 154 6.55 10.22 0.11
C PRO A 154 6.80 9.94 1.59
N ALA A 155 5.75 9.96 2.40
CA ALA A 155 5.84 9.50 3.78
C ALA A 155 6.05 7.97 3.86
N LEU A 156 5.48 7.23 2.88
CA LEU A 156 5.67 5.79 2.69
C LEU A 156 5.24 5.41 1.27
N ILE A 157 5.94 4.47 0.64
CA ILE A 157 5.52 3.82 -0.60
C ILE A 157 5.12 2.36 -0.30
N ILE A 158 3.87 2.01 -0.55
CA ILE A 158 3.37 0.64 -0.58
C ILE A 158 3.37 0.20 -2.04
N GLY A 159 4.45 -0.49 -2.45
CA GLY A 159 4.69 -0.90 -3.83
C GLY A 159 4.32 -2.36 -4.06
N VAL A 160 3.05 -2.62 -4.30
CA VAL A 160 2.51 -3.99 -4.44
C VAL A 160 1.70 -4.19 -5.73
N PRO A 161 2.11 -3.62 -6.89
CA PRO A 161 1.39 -3.91 -8.12
C PRO A 161 1.48 -5.40 -8.48
N VAL A 162 0.38 -5.95 -9.01
CA VAL A 162 0.30 -7.33 -9.50
C VAL A 162 0.47 -7.35 -11.02
N GLY A 163 1.14 -8.36 -11.57
CA GLY A 163 1.20 -8.54 -13.02
C GLY A 163 2.52 -9.08 -13.54
N PHE A 164 2.75 -8.87 -14.85
CA PHE A 164 3.84 -9.52 -15.58
C PHE A 164 4.79 -8.52 -16.28
N VAL A 165 4.28 -7.43 -16.83
CA VAL A 165 5.07 -6.46 -17.59
C VAL A 165 5.60 -5.37 -16.65
N ASN A 166 6.91 -5.24 -16.54
CA ASN A 166 7.63 -4.25 -15.73
C ASN A 166 7.29 -4.26 -14.21
N VAL A 167 6.51 -5.26 -13.74
CA VAL A 167 6.07 -5.32 -12.33
C VAL A 167 7.24 -5.56 -11.41
N VAL A 168 8.07 -6.56 -11.70
CA VAL A 168 9.24 -6.89 -10.87
C VAL A 168 10.24 -5.74 -10.88
N GLU A 169 10.58 -5.24 -12.07
CA GLU A 169 11.53 -4.15 -12.24
C GLU A 169 11.10 -2.90 -11.45
N SER A 170 9.85 -2.46 -11.58
CA SER A 170 9.37 -1.26 -10.90
C SER A 170 9.46 -1.35 -9.38
N LYS A 171 9.28 -2.54 -8.83
CA LYS A 171 9.37 -2.82 -7.39
C LYS A 171 10.82 -2.83 -6.90
N GLU A 172 11.69 -3.55 -7.61
CA GLU A 172 13.11 -3.60 -7.23
C GLU A 172 13.76 -2.21 -7.31
N ARG A 173 13.39 -1.38 -8.28
CA ARG A 173 13.88 0.02 -8.36
C ARG A 173 13.49 0.84 -7.14
N ILE A 174 12.27 0.71 -6.60
CA ILE A 174 11.88 1.40 -5.34
C ILE A 174 12.74 0.91 -4.16
N ILE A 175 13.04 -0.39 -4.10
CA ILE A 175 13.87 -0.97 -3.04
C ILE A 175 15.33 -0.48 -3.18
N GLU A 176 15.88 -0.49 -4.38
CA GLU A 176 17.26 -0.10 -4.67
C GLU A 176 17.49 1.39 -4.46
N ALA A 177 16.57 2.22 -4.91
CA ALA A 177 16.65 3.67 -4.72
C ALA A 177 16.58 4.05 -3.24
N ALA A 178 15.77 3.36 -2.43
CA ALA A 178 15.56 3.60 -1.00
C ALA A 178 15.38 5.09 -0.63
N ALA A 179 14.84 5.88 -1.57
CA ALA A 179 14.71 7.34 -1.45
C ALA A 179 13.55 7.75 -0.51
N ALA A 180 12.67 6.81 -0.14
CA ALA A 180 11.58 6.98 0.81
C ALA A 180 11.36 5.67 1.59
N PRO A 181 10.70 5.69 2.76
CA PRO A 181 10.25 4.46 3.41
C PRO A 181 9.38 3.63 2.46
N TYR A 182 9.53 2.30 2.49
CA TYR A 182 8.76 1.44 1.60
C TYR A 182 8.31 0.13 2.27
N ILE A 183 7.18 -0.39 1.75
CA ILE A 183 6.70 -1.77 1.93
C ILE A 183 6.41 -2.30 0.52
N VAL A 184 7.18 -3.27 0.05
CA VAL A 184 7.13 -3.77 -1.32
C VAL A 184 6.92 -5.28 -1.33
N ALA A 185 5.97 -5.77 -2.15
CA ALA A 185 5.84 -7.20 -2.41
C ALA A 185 6.71 -7.59 -3.60
N ARG A 186 7.87 -8.21 -3.37
CA ARG A 186 8.78 -8.68 -4.43
C ARG A 186 8.09 -9.65 -5.38
N GLY A 187 8.60 -9.74 -6.58
CA GLY A 187 8.07 -10.63 -7.60
C GLY A 187 6.76 -10.11 -8.22
N ARG A 188 5.90 -11.03 -8.71
CA ARG A 188 4.71 -10.69 -9.50
C ARG A 188 3.42 -10.58 -8.71
N LYS A 189 3.39 -11.09 -7.47
CA LYS A 189 2.22 -11.05 -6.59
C LYS A 189 1.98 -9.65 -6.03
N GLY A 190 0.72 -9.35 -5.75
CA GLY A 190 0.29 -8.05 -5.24
C GLY A 190 -1.20 -7.85 -5.51
N GLY A 191 -1.60 -6.61 -5.65
CA GLY A 191 -2.97 -6.24 -6.00
C GLY A 191 -3.53 -5.10 -5.17
N SER A 192 -4.62 -4.51 -5.64
CA SER A 192 -5.33 -3.43 -4.95
C SER A 192 -5.81 -3.85 -3.55
N ASN A 193 -6.19 -5.12 -3.38
CA ASN A 193 -6.58 -5.69 -2.09
C ASN A 193 -5.38 -5.76 -1.13
N VAL A 194 -4.19 -6.10 -1.62
CA VAL A 194 -2.94 -6.13 -0.83
C VAL A 194 -2.57 -4.71 -0.39
N ALA A 195 -2.62 -3.74 -1.31
CA ALA A 195 -2.36 -2.33 -1.00
C ALA A 195 -3.30 -1.82 0.10
N ALA A 196 -4.60 -2.06 -0.04
CA ALA A 196 -5.60 -1.68 0.97
C ALA A 196 -5.39 -2.43 2.29
N ALA A 197 -5.03 -3.72 2.26
CA ALA A 197 -4.77 -4.51 3.45
C ALA A 197 -3.60 -3.95 4.27
N ILE A 198 -2.49 -3.54 3.62
CA ILE A 198 -1.34 -2.92 4.28
C ILE A 198 -1.74 -1.59 4.93
N CYS A 199 -2.45 -0.72 4.21
CA CYS A 199 -2.98 0.52 4.78
C CYS A 199 -3.85 0.26 6.01
N ASN A 200 -4.80 -0.67 5.90
CA ASN A 200 -5.70 -1.02 7.00
C ASN A 200 -4.97 -1.67 8.18
N ALA A 201 -3.91 -2.46 7.94
CA ALA A 201 -3.09 -3.03 9.00
C ALA A 201 -2.46 -1.95 9.89
N MET A 202 -1.99 -0.85 9.29
CA MET A 202 -1.45 0.29 10.03
C MET A 202 -2.56 1.11 10.72
N LEU A 203 -3.67 1.39 10.03
CA LEU A 203 -4.81 2.12 10.60
C LEU A 203 -5.40 1.41 11.82
N TYR A 204 -5.54 0.09 11.78
CA TYR A 204 -6.09 -0.71 12.89
C TYR A 204 -5.15 -0.83 14.09
N GLN A 205 -3.86 -0.52 13.95
CA GLN A 205 -2.94 -0.39 15.07
C GLN A 205 -3.08 0.96 15.78
N ILE A 206 -3.64 1.97 15.11
CA ILE A 206 -3.88 3.29 15.70
C ILE A 206 -5.23 3.32 16.40
N ARG A 207 -6.25 2.83 15.74
CA ARG A 207 -7.64 2.87 16.24
C ARG A 207 -8.46 1.73 15.65
N ARG A 208 -9.24 1.08 16.49
CA ARG A 208 -10.28 0.10 16.13
C ARG A 208 -11.64 0.51 16.66
#